data_44ac4cb79a2bf3084c6147d33b8b5cec
#
_entry.id   44ac4cb79a2bf3084c6147d33b8b5cec
#
_cell.length_a   1.000
_cell.length_b   1.000
_cell.length_c   1.000
_cell.angle_alpha   90.00
_cell.angle_beta   90.00
_cell.angle_gamma   90.00
#
_symmetry.space_group_name_H-M   'P 1'
#
loop_
_entity.id
_entity.type
_entity.pdbx_description
1 polymer ?
#
loop_
_entity_poly.entity_id
_entity_poly.type
_entity_poly.pdbx_seq_one_letter_code
_entity_poly.pdbx_strand_id
1 'polypeptide(L)'
;MLRLENIDWMAPYAYPIVLLGFAFFLFHVFENWYANVMNKPLYRYILIYKKLNKEEIEVLKKGFYFSNLLSIKEQRQFQHRIVMFISQKKFVGRQEMKVDKKMKLLIAATACMLSFGRRNYNYGLIDYILLYPNEFYSTVNQANHKGEFNPRERALILSWKHFEKGYKITDDNLNL
;
A
#
# COMPACT_ATOMS: atom_id res chain seq x y z
N MET A 1 -8.50 -13.90 54.88
CA MET A 1 -9.30 -14.91 54.19
C MET A 1 -10.25 -14.14 53.26
N LEU A 2 -9.81 -13.91 52.02
CA LEU A 2 -10.61 -13.16 51.03
C LEU A 2 -11.69 -14.10 50.47
N ARG A 3 -12.94 -13.69 50.65
CA ARG A 3 -14.14 -14.41 50.23
C ARG A 3 -14.22 -14.45 48.68
N LEU A 4 -14.05 -15.63 48.10
CA LEU A 4 -14.17 -15.91 46.65
C LEU A 4 -15.64 -16.11 46.21
N GLU A 5 -16.62 -15.59 46.94
CA GLU A 5 -18.05 -15.82 46.71
C GLU A 5 -18.70 -14.99 45.54
N ASN A 6 -17.93 -14.09 44.89
CA ASN A 6 -18.52 -13.20 43.88
C ASN A 6 -18.16 -13.49 42.43
N ILE A 7 -17.64 -14.70 42.12
CA ILE A 7 -17.22 -15.04 40.75
C ILE A 7 -18.31 -15.83 39.98
N ASP A 8 -19.27 -16.43 40.70
CA ASP A 8 -20.25 -17.32 40.07
C ASP A 8 -21.22 -16.64 39.09
N TRP A 9 -21.48 -15.35 39.22
CA TRP A 9 -22.37 -14.64 38.29
C TRP A 9 -21.69 -14.36 36.92
N MET A 10 -20.36 -14.38 36.85
CA MET A 10 -19.60 -14.19 35.62
C MET A 10 -19.39 -15.52 34.85
N ALA A 11 -19.51 -16.67 35.52
CA ALA A 11 -19.26 -17.98 34.92
C ALA A 11 -20.11 -18.24 33.65
N PRO A 12 -21.43 -17.93 33.60
CA PRO A 12 -22.24 -18.18 32.40
C PRO A 12 -21.82 -17.31 31.20
N TYR A 13 -21.16 -16.17 31.43
CA TYR A 13 -20.70 -15.29 30.37
C TYR A 13 -19.24 -15.56 29.95
N ALA A 14 -18.43 -16.12 30.85
CA ALA A 14 -17.04 -16.42 30.58
C ALA A 14 -16.88 -17.49 29.49
N TYR A 15 -17.68 -18.57 29.53
CA TYR A 15 -17.65 -19.63 28.55
C TYR A 15 -17.94 -19.16 27.11
N PRO A 16 -19.01 -18.41 26.83
CA PRO A 16 -19.26 -17.90 25.48
C PRO A 16 -18.21 -16.90 25.00
N ILE A 17 -17.61 -16.09 25.88
CA ILE A 17 -16.53 -15.16 25.50
C ILE A 17 -15.29 -15.93 25.10
N VAL A 18 -14.89 -16.96 25.88
CA VAL A 18 -13.74 -17.81 25.55
C VAL A 18 -14.00 -18.59 24.26
N LEU A 19 -15.20 -19.14 24.06
CA LEU A 19 -15.60 -19.82 22.83
C LEU A 19 -15.55 -18.93 21.60
N LEU A 20 -16.05 -17.70 21.71
CA LEU A 20 -15.97 -16.70 20.63
C LEU A 20 -14.53 -16.32 20.32
N GLY A 21 -13.70 -16.12 21.33
CA GLY A 21 -12.27 -15.83 21.16
C GLY A 21 -11.54 -16.99 20.48
N PHE A 22 -11.84 -18.23 20.88
CA PHE A 22 -11.27 -19.42 20.26
C PHE A 22 -11.76 -19.64 18.82
N ALA A 23 -13.04 -19.43 18.56
CA ALA A 23 -13.59 -19.50 17.21
C ALA A 23 -12.97 -18.43 16.30
N PHE A 24 -12.79 -17.20 16.81
CA PHE A 24 -12.10 -16.12 16.09
C PHE A 24 -10.64 -16.49 15.81
N PHE A 25 -9.94 -17.08 16.77
CA PHE A 25 -8.56 -17.55 16.58
C PHE A 25 -8.47 -18.64 15.52
N LEU A 26 -9.30 -19.68 15.60
CA LEU A 26 -9.35 -20.77 14.61
C LEU A 26 -9.66 -20.23 13.21
N PHE A 27 -10.60 -19.31 13.13
CA PHE A 27 -10.94 -18.63 11.91
C PHE A 27 -9.74 -17.88 11.30
N HIS A 28 -8.96 -17.21 12.12
CA HIS A 28 -7.76 -16.47 11.69
C HIS A 28 -6.64 -17.40 11.23
N VAL A 29 -6.45 -18.53 11.92
CA VAL A 29 -5.49 -19.57 11.52
C VAL A 29 -5.89 -20.20 10.19
N PHE A 30 -7.18 -20.57 10.04
CA PHE A 30 -7.71 -21.15 8.81
C PHE A 30 -7.57 -20.18 7.62
N GLU A 31 -7.82 -18.92 7.84
CA GLU A 31 -7.69 -17.88 6.83
C GLU A 31 -6.25 -17.73 6.33
N ASN A 32 -5.28 -17.72 7.26
CA ASN A 32 -3.87 -17.66 6.90
C ASN A 32 -3.42 -18.91 6.14
N TRP A 33 -3.87 -20.07 6.58
CA TRP A 33 -3.61 -21.33 5.90
C TRP A 33 -4.21 -21.34 4.49
N TYR A 34 -5.47 -21.02 4.34
CA TYR A 34 -6.17 -20.95 3.04
C TYR A 34 -5.49 -19.97 2.07
N ALA A 35 -5.10 -18.81 2.57
CA ALA A 35 -4.41 -17.80 1.77
C ALA A 35 -3.04 -18.27 1.27
N ASN A 36 -2.32 -19.06 2.08
CA ASN A 36 -1.01 -19.62 1.71
C ASN A 36 -1.16 -20.77 0.71
N VAL A 37 -2.15 -21.65 0.88
CA VAL A 37 -2.36 -22.81 0.02
C VAL A 37 -2.94 -22.42 -1.33
N MET A 38 -3.92 -21.53 -1.35
CA MET A 38 -4.63 -21.14 -2.58
C MET A 38 -3.99 -19.98 -3.32
N ASN A 39 -2.95 -19.33 -2.78
CA ASN A 39 -2.33 -18.12 -3.31
C ASN A 39 -3.35 -17.02 -3.68
N LYS A 40 -4.53 -17.06 -3.10
CA LYS A 40 -5.60 -16.09 -3.33
C LYS A 40 -5.65 -15.13 -2.15
N PRO A 41 -5.53 -13.81 -2.39
CA PRO A 41 -5.73 -12.83 -1.34
C PRO A 41 -7.18 -12.90 -0.87
N LEU A 42 -7.38 -13.22 0.41
CA LEU A 42 -8.67 -13.03 1.04
C LEU A 42 -8.86 -11.53 1.26
N TYR A 43 -9.64 -10.89 0.41
CA TYR A 43 -9.96 -9.44 0.49
C TYR A 43 -10.89 -9.09 1.68
N ARG A 44 -10.85 -9.89 2.72
CA ARG A 44 -11.85 -9.96 3.76
C ARG A 44 -11.82 -8.81 4.75
N TYR A 45 -10.68 -8.15 4.90
CA TYR A 45 -10.49 -7.14 5.95
C TYR A 45 -10.74 -5.71 5.51
N ILE A 46 -11.16 -5.48 4.28
CA ILE A 46 -11.53 -4.14 3.88
C ILE A 46 -13.04 -3.98 4.12
N LEU A 47 -13.43 -3.92 5.39
CA LEU A 47 -14.79 -3.55 5.78
C LEU A 47 -15.10 -2.10 5.41
N ILE A 48 -14.09 -1.23 5.46
CA ILE A 48 -14.22 0.19 5.15
C ILE A 48 -13.17 0.57 4.11
N TYR A 49 -13.62 0.78 2.87
CA TYR A 49 -12.75 1.29 1.81
C TYR A 49 -12.47 2.78 2.03
N LYS A 50 -11.20 3.15 2.18
CA LYS A 50 -10.79 4.54 2.07
C LYS A 50 -10.89 4.95 0.60
N LYS A 51 -11.45 6.13 0.35
CA LYS A 51 -11.66 6.66 -1.00
C LYS A 51 -10.76 7.87 -1.23
N LEU A 52 -10.36 8.05 -2.46
CA LEU A 52 -9.74 9.28 -2.93
C LEU A 52 -10.81 10.37 -3.04
N ASN A 53 -10.38 11.64 -2.99
CA ASN A 53 -11.28 12.76 -3.24
C ASN A 53 -11.63 12.85 -4.75
N LYS A 54 -12.60 13.69 -5.11
CA LYS A 54 -13.07 13.80 -6.49
C LYS A 54 -11.97 14.28 -7.45
N GLU A 55 -11.15 15.22 -7.02
CA GLU A 55 -10.04 15.78 -7.81
C GLU A 55 -8.97 14.71 -8.09
N GLU A 56 -8.60 13.93 -7.07
CA GLU A 56 -7.64 12.83 -7.20
C GLU A 56 -8.15 11.74 -8.16
N ILE A 57 -9.44 11.42 -8.10
CA ILE A 57 -10.08 10.47 -9.02
C ILE A 57 -10.03 10.98 -10.45
N GLU A 58 -10.28 12.27 -10.67
CA GLU A 58 -10.20 12.87 -12.01
C GLU A 58 -8.78 12.86 -12.57
N VAL A 59 -7.78 13.15 -11.74
CA VAL A 59 -6.36 13.06 -12.13
C VAL A 59 -6.01 11.62 -12.56
N LEU A 60 -6.48 10.61 -11.82
CA LEU A 60 -6.25 9.21 -12.19
C LEU A 60 -6.98 8.82 -13.48
N LYS A 61 -8.23 9.21 -13.64
CA LYS A 61 -9.02 8.87 -14.84
C LYS A 61 -8.43 9.47 -16.11
N LYS A 62 -7.92 10.72 -16.03
CA LYS A 62 -7.33 11.41 -17.19
C LYS A 62 -5.94 10.91 -17.55
N GLY A 63 -5.17 10.53 -16.55
CA GLY A 63 -3.77 10.23 -16.72
C GLY A 63 -3.40 8.74 -16.54
N PHE A 64 -4.28 7.91 -16.03
CA PHE A 64 -3.93 6.53 -15.67
C PHE A 64 -4.91 5.55 -16.35
N TYR A 65 -4.57 5.14 -17.57
CA TYR A 65 -5.42 4.24 -18.38
C TYR A 65 -5.86 2.99 -17.62
N PHE A 66 -4.95 2.42 -16.83
CA PHE A 66 -5.22 1.23 -16.00
C PHE A 66 -6.47 1.39 -15.12
N SER A 67 -6.67 2.57 -14.53
CA SER A 67 -7.82 2.81 -13.64
C SER A 67 -9.17 2.67 -14.37
N ASN A 68 -9.20 2.90 -15.68
CA ASN A 68 -10.40 2.82 -16.51
C ASN A 68 -10.74 1.39 -16.95
N LEU A 69 -9.75 0.48 -16.91
CA LEU A 69 -9.94 -0.94 -17.23
C LEU A 69 -10.54 -1.75 -16.06
N LEU A 70 -10.50 -1.18 -14.85
CA LEU A 70 -10.93 -1.86 -13.64
C LEU A 70 -12.45 -1.85 -13.50
N SER A 71 -13.03 -2.98 -13.06
CA SER A 71 -14.41 -3.06 -12.61
C SER A 71 -14.66 -2.13 -11.39
N ILE A 72 -15.91 -1.81 -11.09
CA ILE A 72 -16.27 -0.93 -9.96
C ILE A 72 -15.70 -1.44 -8.63
N LYS A 73 -15.68 -2.76 -8.41
CA LYS A 73 -15.11 -3.38 -7.21
C LYS A 73 -13.60 -3.19 -7.17
N GLU A 74 -12.92 -3.41 -8.26
CA GLU A 74 -11.47 -3.26 -8.39
C GLU A 74 -11.04 -1.80 -8.28
N GLN A 75 -11.81 -0.86 -8.84
CA GLN A 75 -11.57 0.58 -8.65
C GLN A 75 -11.61 0.99 -7.18
N ARG A 76 -12.57 0.47 -6.40
CA ARG A 76 -12.64 0.71 -4.95
C ARG A 76 -11.41 0.15 -4.23
N GLN A 77 -10.96 -1.04 -4.62
CA GLN A 77 -9.76 -1.65 -4.06
C GLN A 77 -8.51 -0.86 -4.42
N PHE A 78 -8.38 -0.43 -5.67
CA PHE A 78 -7.27 0.36 -6.16
C PHE A 78 -7.16 1.70 -5.44
N GLN A 79 -8.27 2.44 -5.32
CA GLN A 79 -8.32 3.68 -4.55
C GLN A 79 -7.90 3.47 -3.09
N HIS A 80 -8.42 2.44 -2.44
CA HIS A 80 -8.08 2.11 -1.06
C HIS A 80 -6.57 1.84 -0.91
N ARG A 81 -5.98 1.04 -1.80
CA ARG A 81 -4.55 0.74 -1.79
C ARG A 81 -3.69 1.98 -1.96
N ILE A 82 -4.08 2.88 -2.86
CA ILE A 82 -3.39 4.17 -3.06
C ILE A 82 -3.40 4.99 -1.77
N VAL A 83 -4.57 5.16 -1.14
CA VAL A 83 -4.68 5.92 0.11
C VAL A 83 -3.84 5.30 1.21
N MET A 84 -3.85 3.97 1.34
CA MET A 84 -3.04 3.25 2.32
C MET A 84 -1.55 3.40 2.04
N PHE A 85 -1.12 3.29 0.79
CA PHE A 85 0.27 3.49 0.39
C PHE A 85 0.75 4.89 0.76
N ILE A 86 -0.01 5.95 0.39
CA ILE A 86 0.34 7.34 0.73
C ILE A 86 0.42 7.56 2.25
N SER A 87 -0.49 6.95 3.02
CA SER A 87 -0.51 7.11 4.49
C SER A 87 0.63 6.37 5.21
N GLN A 88 1.18 5.33 4.61
CA GLN A 88 2.21 4.49 5.23
C GLN A 88 3.63 4.84 4.79
N LYS A 89 3.79 5.58 3.69
CA LYS A 89 5.11 5.96 3.17
C LYS A 89 5.42 7.41 3.46
N LYS A 90 6.70 7.69 3.76
CA LYS A 90 7.22 9.04 3.96
C LYS A 90 7.81 9.55 2.66
N PHE A 91 7.18 10.56 2.07
CA PHE A 91 7.67 11.21 0.85
C PHE A 91 8.53 12.41 1.21
N VAL A 92 9.75 12.43 0.72
CA VAL A 92 10.75 13.48 1.00
C VAL A 92 11.32 14.01 -0.31
N GLY A 93 11.19 15.31 -0.53
CA GLY A 93 11.87 15.99 -1.63
C GLY A 93 13.33 16.26 -1.30
N ARG A 94 14.21 16.12 -2.27
CA ARG A 94 15.63 16.44 -2.21
C ARG A 94 15.95 17.61 -3.15
N GLN A 95 17.05 18.29 -2.93
CA GLN A 95 17.44 19.44 -3.75
C GLN A 95 16.34 20.51 -3.83
N GLU A 96 15.80 20.89 -2.67
CA GLU A 96 14.73 21.90 -2.51
C GLU A 96 13.39 21.55 -3.20
N MET A 97 13.24 20.33 -3.70
CA MET A 97 12.02 19.88 -4.34
C MET A 97 10.87 19.78 -3.32
N LYS A 98 9.77 20.44 -3.61
CA LYS A 98 8.53 20.31 -2.83
C LYS A 98 7.65 19.21 -3.41
N VAL A 99 7.38 18.18 -2.59
CA VAL A 99 6.53 17.06 -3.00
C VAL A 99 5.07 17.43 -2.83
N ASP A 100 4.36 17.56 -3.94
CA ASP A 100 2.93 17.88 -3.95
C ASP A 100 2.02 16.63 -3.84
N LYS A 101 0.72 16.86 -3.72
CA LYS A 101 -0.28 15.78 -3.63
C LYS A 101 -0.36 14.95 -4.90
N LYS A 102 -0.21 15.58 -6.07
CA LYS A 102 -0.25 14.91 -7.37
C LYS A 102 0.91 13.96 -7.54
N MET A 103 2.13 14.35 -7.16
CA MET A 103 3.31 13.48 -7.17
C MET A 103 3.09 12.22 -6.32
N LYS A 104 2.62 12.40 -5.08
CA LYS A 104 2.31 11.27 -4.19
C LYS A 104 1.27 10.34 -4.79
N LEU A 105 0.21 10.90 -5.37
CA LEU A 105 -0.87 10.16 -6.00
C LEU A 105 -0.37 9.31 -7.16
N LEU A 106 0.42 9.89 -8.07
CA LEU A 106 0.92 9.20 -9.27
C LEU A 106 1.90 8.08 -8.91
N ILE A 107 2.83 8.32 -7.99
CA ILE A 107 3.77 7.30 -7.50
C ILE A 107 3.02 6.16 -6.83
N ALA A 108 2.06 6.48 -5.96
CA ALA A 108 1.26 5.49 -5.28
C ALA A 108 0.39 4.68 -6.26
N ALA A 109 -0.18 5.33 -7.28
CA ALA A 109 -0.97 4.66 -8.31
C ALA A 109 -0.12 3.69 -9.12
N THR A 110 1.09 4.09 -9.55
CA THR A 110 2.04 3.21 -10.25
C THR A 110 2.43 2.02 -9.39
N ALA A 111 2.80 2.23 -8.14
CA ALA A 111 3.15 1.15 -7.21
C ALA A 111 1.97 0.18 -7.00
N CYS A 112 0.76 0.71 -6.80
CA CYS A 112 -0.44 -0.10 -6.62
C CYS A 112 -0.83 -0.86 -7.91
N MET A 113 -0.62 -0.28 -9.09
CA MET A 113 -0.84 -0.95 -10.38
C MET A 113 0.11 -2.15 -10.52
N LEU A 114 1.41 -1.96 -10.33
CA LEU A 114 2.42 -3.02 -10.43
C LEU A 114 2.19 -4.18 -9.45
N SER A 115 1.57 -3.90 -8.31
CA SER A 115 1.26 -4.90 -7.29
C SER A 115 -0.21 -5.30 -7.24
N PHE A 116 -1.04 -4.92 -8.22
CA PHE A 116 -2.50 -5.03 -8.10
C PHE A 116 -2.98 -6.46 -7.90
N GLY A 117 -2.39 -7.43 -8.58
CA GLY A 117 -2.70 -8.86 -8.43
C GLY A 117 -2.05 -9.53 -7.20
N ARG A 118 -1.20 -8.83 -6.46
CA ARG A 118 -0.45 -9.40 -5.34
C ARG A 118 -1.14 -9.15 -4.00
N ARG A 119 -0.96 -10.09 -3.05
CA ARG A 119 -1.42 -9.93 -1.66
C ARG A 119 -0.66 -8.83 -0.94
N ASN A 120 0.67 -8.83 -1.06
CA ASN A 120 1.55 -7.83 -0.47
C ASN A 120 1.77 -6.69 -1.46
N TYR A 121 0.93 -5.68 -1.37
CA TYR A 121 0.97 -4.50 -2.24
C TYR A 121 1.69 -3.30 -1.60
N ASN A 122 2.03 -3.38 -0.32
CA ASN A 122 2.52 -2.24 0.45
C ASN A 122 4.03 -2.05 0.41
N TYR A 123 4.77 -2.90 -0.32
CA TYR A 123 6.23 -2.81 -0.38
C TYR A 123 6.85 -2.64 1.01
N GLY A 124 6.70 -3.65 1.86
CA GLY A 124 7.11 -3.63 3.26
C GLY A 124 8.59 -3.32 3.52
N LEU A 125 9.44 -3.42 2.50
CA LEU A 125 10.85 -3.05 2.57
C LEU A 125 11.11 -1.56 2.29
N ILE A 126 10.08 -0.78 1.93
CA ILE A 126 10.20 0.64 1.61
C ILE A 126 9.43 1.43 2.65
N ASP A 127 10.08 2.33 3.36
CA ASP A 127 9.46 3.28 4.28
C ASP A 127 9.51 4.70 3.73
N TYR A 128 10.59 5.01 2.99
CA TYR A 128 10.86 6.34 2.46
C TYR A 128 10.80 6.33 0.93
N ILE A 129 10.22 7.40 0.37
CA ILE A 129 10.26 7.70 -1.06
C ILE A 129 10.94 9.05 -1.21
N LEU A 130 12.17 9.03 -1.71
CA LEU A 130 13.01 10.22 -1.89
C LEU A 130 12.86 10.68 -3.33
N LEU A 131 12.48 11.94 -3.53
CA LEU A 131 12.24 12.51 -4.86
C LEU A 131 13.29 13.56 -5.18
N TYR A 132 14.03 13.34 -6.27
CA TYR A 132 14.95 14.30 -6.87
C TYR A 132 14.28 14.94 -8.10
N PRO A 133 14.53 16.21 -8.38
CA PRO A 133 14.00 16.85 -9.58
C PRO A 133 14.53 16.22 -10.87
N ASN A 134 15.82 15.89 -10.89
CA ASN A 134 16.55 15.28 -12.00
C ASN A 134 17.22 13.96 -11.60
N GLU A 135 18.10 13.45 -12.45
CA GLU A 135 19.00 12.35 -12.12
C GLU A 135 19.84 12.70 -10.87
N PHE A 136 20.15 11.70 -10.08
CA PHE A 136 20.93 11.87 -8.86
C PHE A 136 22.15 10.97 -8.89
N TYR A 137 23.22 11.43 -8.25
CA TYR A 137 24.43 10.63 -8.09
C TYR A 137 24.29 9.67 -6.91
N SER A 138 24.41 8.37 -7.19
CA SER A 138 24.46 7.33 -6.15
C SER A 138 25.87 7.15 -5.64
N THR A 139 26.05 7.32 -4.34
CA THR A 139 27.33 7.04 -3.67
C THR A 139 27.62 5.55 -3.55
N VAL A 140 26.58 4.71 -3.63
CA VAL A 140 26.70 3.25 -3.55
C VAL A 140 27.27 2.69 -4.86
N ASN A 141 26.71 3.14 -5.98
CA ASN A 141 27.08 2.63 -7.32
C ASN A 141 28.03 3.56 -8.08
N GLN A 142 28.39 4.71 -7.52
CA GLN A 142 29.28 5.72 -8.11
C GLN A 142 28.84 6.15 -9.53
N ALA A 143 27.54 6.23 -9.76
CA ALA A 143 26.96 6.57 -11.06
C ALA A 143 25.69 7.43 -10.91
N ASN A 144 25.30 8.09 -12.01
CA ASN A 144 24.01 8.80 -12.07
C ASN A 144 22.87 7.82 -12.34
N HIS A 145 21.83 7.90 -11.51
CA HIS A 145 20.64 7.05 -11.59
C HIS A 145 19.37 7.86 -11.78
N LYS A 146 18.39 7.22 -12.45
CA LYS A 146 17.02 7.72 -12.61
C LYS A 146 16.11 7.21 -11.49
N GLY A 147 16.44 6.03 -10.95
CA GLY A 147 15.78 5.39 -9.82
C GLY A 147 16.72 4.39 -9.15
N GLU A 148 16.60 4.25 -7.83
CA GLU A 148 17.41 3.32 -7.05
C GLU A 148 16.63 2.85 -5.82
N PHE A 149 16.77 1.57 -5.48
CA PHE A 149 16.29 1.05 -4.21
C PHE A 149 17.47 0.82 -3.25
N ASN A 150 17.42 1.49 -2.11
CA ASN A 150 18.41 1.31 -1.03
C ASN A 150 17.76 0.48 0.12
N PRO A 151 18.07 -0.81 0.22
CA PRO A 151 17.47 -1.67 1.24
C PRO A 151 17.95 -1.34 2.66
N ARG A 152 19.14 -0.78 2.85
CA ARG A 152 19.68 -0.40 4.17
C ARG A 152 18.88 0.74 4.78
N GLU A 153 18.53 1.72 3.97
CA GLU A 153 17.75 2.89 4.38
C GLU A 153 16.24 2.67 4.18
N ARG A 154 15.84 1.51 3.65
CA ARG A 154 14.45 1.21 3.30
C ARG A 154 13.83 2.31 2.44
N ALA A 155 14.64 2.82 1.49
CA ALA A 155 14.31 3.98 0.68
C ALA A 155 14.25 3.62 -0.82
N LEU A 156 13.20 4.08 -1.47
CA LEU A 156 13.10 4.16 -2.92
C LEU A 156 13.42 5.59 -3.34
N ILE A 157 14.42 5.75 -4.18
CA ILE A 157 14.90 7.03 -4.68
C ILE A 157 14.46 7.15 -6.14
N LEU A 158 13.81 8.26 -6.51
CA LEU A 158 13.27 8.47 -7.84
C LEU A 158 13.62 9.86 -8.38
N SER A 159 13.97 9.93 -9.65
CA SER A 159 14.00 11.18 -10.41
C SER A 159 12.59 11.51 -10.90
N TRP A 160 12.05 12.63 -10.44
CA TRP A 160 10.70 13.06 -10.86
C TRP A 160 10.59 13.28 -12.36
N LYS A 161 11.59 13.93 -12.97
CA LYS A 161 11.64 14.16 -14.40
C LYS A 161 11.48 12.87 -15.22
N HIS A 162 12.19 11.80 -14.81
CA HIS A 162 12.14 10.52 -15.51
C HIS A 162 10.85 9.74 -15.20
N PHE A 163 10.40 9.80 -13.95
CA PHE A 163 9.12 9.20 -13.57
C PHE A 163 7.95 9.84 -14.35
N GLU A 164 7.92 11.17 -14.43
CA GLU A 164 6.87 11.89 -15.16
C GLU A 164 6.91 11.60 -16.67
N LYS A 165 8.11 11.45 -17.25
CA LYS A 165 8.26 11.05 -18.65
C LYS A 165 7.71 9.65 -18.89
N GLY A 166 8.12 8.66 -18.08
CA GLY A 166 7.64 7.28 -18.20
C GLY A 166 6.13 7.15 -17.99
N TYR A 167 5.57 7.94 -17.08
CA TYR A 167 4.14 7.98 -16.87
C TYR A 167 3.34 8.57 -18.06
N LYS A 168 3.91 9.55 -18.79
CA LYS A 168 3.24 10.18 -19.95
C LYS A 168 3.34 9.37 -21.24
N ILE A 169 4.39 8.54 -21.35
CA ILE A 169 4.64 7.71 -22.53
C ILE A 169 4.19 6.30 -22.21
N THR A 170 2.93 5.99 -22.50
CA THR A 170 2.36 4.66 -22.23
C THR A 170 2.79 3.57 -23.21
N ASP A 171 3.55 3.92 -24.27
CA ASP A 171 3.74 3.07 -25.45
C ASP A 171 5.18 2.54 -25.62
N ASP A 172 6.10 2.86 -24.72
CA ASP A 172 7.51 2.47 -24.88
C ASP A 172 7.92 1.18 -24.14
N ASN A 173 6.96 0.45 -23.55
CA ASN A 173 7.21 -0.75 -22.71
C ASN A 173 8.23 -0.55 -21.56
N LEU A 174 8.65 0.67 -21.29
CA LEU A 174 9.57 1.06 -20.23
C LEU A 174 8.79 1.67 -19.05
N ASN A 175 8.08 0.84 -18.32
CA ASN A 175 7.56 1.22 -17.01
C ASN A 175 8.70 1.20 -16.00
N LEU A 176 9.24 2.36 -15.67
CA LEU A 176 10.16 2.54 -14.57
C LEU A 176 9.41 2.52 -13.24
#